data_38f6bcf2b30ed5da9f3fa9296208700e
#
_entry.id   38f6bcf2b30ed5da9f3fa9296208700e
#
_cell.length_a   1.000
_cell.length_b   1.000
_cell.length_c   1.000
_cell.angle_alpha   90.00
_cell.angle_beta   90.00
_cell.angle_gamma   90.00
#
_symmetry.space_group_name_H-M   'P 1'
#
loop_
_entity.id
_entity.type
_entity.pdbx_description
1 polymer ?
#
loop_
_entity_poly.entity_id
_entity_poly.type
_entity_poly.pdbx_seq_one_letter_code
_entity_poly.pdbx_strand_id
1 'polypeptide(L)'
;MTIRKPARLLLVDDDPGLLKLLGMRLVSEGYSVVTAESGPEALRVLGREKVDLVISDLRMDEMDGLQLFSEIQKGHPGMPVIILTAHGSIPDAVAATQQGVFSFLTKPVDKDALYKAIDEALEQRSPATDEAWR
;
A
#
# COMPACT_ATOMS: atom_id res chain seq x y z
N MET A 1 2.25 -24.65 15.36
CA MET A 1 2.54 -23.58 14.59
C MET A 1 1.56 -23.34 13.50
N THR A 2 1.19 -22.16 13.29
CA THR A 2 0.22 -21.85 12.30
C THR A 2 0.89 -21.38 11.03
N ILE A 3 0.47 -21.93 9.92
CA ILE A 3 1.00 -21.51 8.66
C ILE A 3 0.07 -20.49 8.09
N ARG A 4 0.56 -19.31 7.80
CA ARG A 4 -0.26 -18.31 7.21
C ARG A 4 0.15 -18.07 5.82
N LYS A 5 -0.77 -17.74 4.98
CA LYS A 5 -0.46 -17.36 3.63
C LYS A 5 0.22 -16.03 3.68
N PRO A 6 1.20 -15.77 2.85
CA PRO A 6 1.84 -14.46 2.79
C PRO A 6 0.81 -13.40 2.46
N ALA A 7 0.89 -12.27 3.09
CA ALA A 7 0.06 -11.13 2.73
C ALA A 7 0.44 -10.68 1.32
N ARG A 8 -0.55 -10.24 0.55
CA ARG A 8 -0.30 -9.80 -0.81
C ARG A 8 -0.32 -8.28 -0.86
N LEU A 9 0.76 -7.71 -1.33
CA LEU A 9 0.93 -6.26 -1.39
C LEU A 9 0.90 -5.80 -2.84
N LEU A 10 0.20 -4.68 -3.10
CA LEU A 10 0.23 -4.05 -4.42
C LEU A 10 1.11 -2.83 -4.34
N LEU A 11 2.15 -2.79 -5.16
CA LEU A 11 3.05 -1.64 -5.24
C LEU A 11 2.70 -0.82 -6.47
N VAL A 12 2.51 0.48 -6.31
CA VAL A 12 2.13 1.36 -7.42
C VAL A 12 3.14 2.51 -7.52
N ASP A 13 3.81 2.59 -8.65
CA ASP A 13 4.79 3.65 -8.88
C ASP A 13 5.06 3.69 -10.38
N ASP A 14 5.27 4.86 -10.95
CA ASP A 14 5.53 4.94 -12.38
C ASP A 14 7.00 4.71 -12.72
N ASP A 15 7.82 4.37 -11.74
CA ASP A 15 9.22 4.01 -11.96
C ASP A 15 9.36 2.49 -11.89
N PRO A 16 9.47 1.79 -13.02
CA PRO A 16 9.55 0.33 -13.01
C PRO A 16 10.80 -0.22 -12.31
N GLY A 17 11.88 0.54 -12.33
CA GLY A 17 13.09 0.10 -11.63
C GLY A 17 12.87 0.07 -10.12
N LEU A 18 12.18 1.06 -9.60
CA LEU A 18 11.89 1.11 -8.18
C LEU A 18 10.91 0.02 -7.80
N LEU A 19 9.90 -0.25 -8.64
CA LEU A 19 8.96 -1.33 -8.38
C LEU A 19 9.67 -2.66 -8.28
N LYS A 20 10.63 -2.89 -9.18
CA LYS A 20 11.36 -4.14 -9.18
C LYS A 20 12.20 -4.27 -7.92
N LEU A 21 12.93 -3.24 -7.57
CA LEU A 21 13.81 -3.28 -6.42
C LEU A 21 13.03 -3.44 -5.12
N LEU A 22 12.01 -2.65 -4.93
CA LEU A 22 11.21 -2.72 -3.71
C LEU A 22 10.44 -4.03 -3.65
N GLY A 23 9.93 -4.48 -4.80
CA GLY A 23 9.24 -5.75 -4.87
C GLY A 23 10.11 -6.92 -4.44
N MET A 24 11.35 -6.96 -4.93
CA MET A 24 12.27 -8.02 -4.56
C MET A 24 12.57 -8.00 -3.08
N ARG A 25 12.71 -6.81 -2.52
CA ARG A 25 12.99 -6.68 -1.11
C ARG A 25 11.82 -7.18 -0.25
N LEU A 26 10.60 -6.84 -0.65
CA LEU A 26 9.43 -7.28 0.10
C LEU A 26 9.18 -8.79 -0.04
N VAL A 27 9.45 -9.32 -1.23
CA VAL A 27 9.35 -10.77 -1.40
C VAL A 27 10.35 -11.49 -0.49
N SER A 28 11.55 -10.94 -0.34
CA SER A 28 12.54 -11.57 0.52
C SER A 28 12.12 -11.51 2.00
N GLU A 29 11.18 -10.61 2.35
CA GLU A 29 10.67 -10.55 3.71
C GLU A 29 9.43 -11.46 3.89
N GLY A 30 9.04 -12.19 2.89
CA GLY A 30 7.95 -13.14 3.00
C GLY A 30 6.62 -12.68 2.45
N TYR A 31 6.55 -11.51 1.82
CA TYR A 31 5.29 -11.04 1.26
C TYR A 31 5.13 -11.50 -0.18
N SER A 32 3.88 -11.58 -0.63
CA SER A 32 3.58 -11.78 -2.04
C SER A 32 3.38 -10.39 -2.63
N VAL A 33 3.92 -10.11 -3.79
CA VAL A 33 3.90 -8.75 -4.35
C VAL A 33 3.37 -8.75 -5.77
N VAL A 34 2.52 -7.77 -6.08
CA VAL A 34 2.08 -7.52 -7.44
C VAL A 34 2.33 -6.04 -7.66
N THR A 35 2.62 -5.63 -8.88
CA THR A 35 2.98 -4.25 -9.16
C THR A 35 2.06 -3.62 -10.21
N ALA A 36 1.96 -2.30 -10.19
CA ALA A 36 1.24 -1.53 -11.19
C ALA A 36 2.01 -0.24 -11.42
N GLU A 37 2.04 0.23 -12.66
CA GLU A 37 2.82 1.43 -12.99
C GLU A 37 1.97 2.69 -13.05
N SER A 38 0.68 2.59 -12.77
CA SER A 38 -0.19 3.76 -12.76
C SER A 38 -1.41 3.50 -11.88
N GLY A 39 -2.12 4.56 -11.54
CA GLY A 39 -3.33 4.42 -10.76
C GLY A 39 -4.40 3.59 -11.46
N PRO A 40 -4.68 3.86 -12.74
CA PRO A 40 -5.66 3.03 -13.45
C PRO A 40 -5.28 1.56 -13.52
N GLU A 41 -3.98 1.26 -13.70
CA GLU A 41 -3.55 -0.12 -13.70
C GLU A 41 -3.74 -0.76 -12.33
N ALA A 42 -3.46 -0.02 -11.27
CA ALA A 42 -3.66 -0.50 -9.92
C ALA A 42 -5.12 -0.87 -9.67
N LEU A 43 -6.03 -0.04 -10.15
CA LEU A 43 -7.46 -0.33 -9.99
C LEU A 43 -7.86 -1.59 -10.76
N ARG A 44 -7.27 -1.81 -11.93
CA ARG A 44 -7.53 -3.05 -12.68
C ARG A 44 -7.03 -4.27 -11.92
N VAL A 45 -5.87 -4.17 -11.31
CA VAL A 45 -5.32 -5.27 -10.52
C VAL A 45 -6.24 -5.57 -9.34
N LEU A 46 -6.71 -4.54 -8.65
CA LEU A 46 -7.60 -4.73 -7.51
C LEU A 46 -8.94 -5.35 -7.90
N GLY A 47 -9.34 -5.18 -9.14
CA GLY A 47 -10.58 -5.76 -9.64
C GLY A 47 -10.45 -7.24 -9.97
N ARG A 48 -9.24 -7.77 -10.10
CA ARG A 48 -9.06 -9.17 -10.45
C ARG A 48 -8.24 -9.99 -9.47
N GLU A 49 -7.51 -9.34 -8.58
CA GLU A 49 -6.70 -10.08 -7.62
C GLU A 49 -6.96 -9.60 -6.21
N LYS A 50 -6.90 -10.52 -5.27
CA LYS A 50 -7.10 -10.15 -3.89
C LYS A 50 -5.81 -9.58 -3.34
N VAL A 51 -5.86 -8.40 -2.78
CA VAL A 51 -4.72 -7.68 -2.24
C VAL A 51 -5.03 -7.28 -0.82
N ASP A 52 -4.05 -7.31 0.06
CA ASP A 52 -4.24 -6.99 1.46
C ASP A 52 -3.82 -5.58 1.82
N LEU A 53 -2.98 -4.97 1.03
CA LEU A 53 -2.43 -3.65 1.32
C LEU A 53 -1.92 -3.02 0.04
N VAL A 54 -2.07 -1.72 -0.11
CA VAL A 54 -1.53 -0.98 -1.26
C VAL A 54 -0.45 -0.02 -0.79
N ILE A 55 0.68 0.01 -1.48
CA ILE A 55 1.74 0.99 -1.24
C ILE A 55 1.88 1.77 -2.54
N SER A 56 1.64 3.08 -2.50
CA SER A 56 1.63 3.90 -3.71
C SER A 56 2.51 5.12 -3.57
N ASP A 57 3.16 5.52 -4.66
CA ASP A 57 3.80 6.82 -4.71
C ASP A 57 2.71 7.89 -4.73
N LEU A 58 3.05 9.09 -4.29
CA LEU A 58 2.12 10.20 -4.30
C LEU A 58 2.04 10.82 -5.69
N ARG A 59 3.19 11.07 -6.32
CA ARG A 59 3.23 11.77 -7.60
C ARG A 59 3.35 10.81 -8.76
N MET A 60 2.29 10.71 -9.53
CA MET A 60 2.26 9.85 -10.73
C MET A 60 1.46 10.58 -11.80
N ASP A 61 1.68 10.20 -13.05
CA ASP A 61 0.96 10.77 -14.16
C ASP A 61 -0.47 10.26 -14.11
N GLU A 62 -1.40 10.93 -14.70
CA GLU A 62 -2.80 10.57 -14.76
C GLU A 62 -3.52 10.62 -13.40
N MET A 63 -3.10 9.93 -12.44
CA MET A 63 -3.80 9.84 -11.17
C MET A 63 -2.75 9.78 -10.07
N ASP A 64 -2.76 10.73 -9.14
CA ASP A 64 -1.79 10.69 -8.04
C ASP A 64 -2.22 9.72 -6.96
N GLY A 65 -1.35 9.54 -5.96
CA GLY A 65 -1.61 8.55 -4.91
C GLY A 65 -2.84 8.82 -4.07
N LEU A 66 -3.19 10.10 -3.85
CA LEU A 66 -4.38 10.42 -3.06
C LEU A 66 -5.65 10.23 -3.88
N GLN A 67 -5.60 10.50 -5.18
CA GLN A 67 -6.72 10.21 -6.06
C GLN A 67 -6.93 8.71 -6.14
N LEU A 68 -5.84 7.96 -6.22
CA LEU A 68 -5.92 6.50 -6.23
C LEU A 68 -6.53 6.00 -4.93
N PHE A 69 -6.10 6.55 -3.79
CA PHE A 69 -6.65 6.16 -2.50
C PHE A 69 -8.16 6.37 -2.48
N SER A 70 -8.61 7.52 -2.97
CA SER A 70 -10.04 7.83 -3.00
C SER A 70 -10.80 6.80 -3.83
N GLU A 71 -10.27 6.44 -4.99
CA GLU A 71 -10.92 5.44 -5.84
C GLU A 71 -10.91 4.04 -5.20
N ILE A 72 -9.83 3.71 -4.50
CA ILE A 72 -9.77 2.42 -3.83
C ILE A 72 -10.83 2.34 -2.73
N GLN A 73 -11.02 3.40 -1.98
CA GLN A 73 -12.01 3.38 -0.89
C GLN A 73 -13.43 3.20 -1.41
N LYS A 74 -13.71 3.62 -2.63
CA LYS A 74 -15.04 3.43 -3.21
C LYS A 74 -15.32 1.97 -3.50
N GLY A 75 -14.34 1.26 -4.02
CA GLY A 75 -14.53 -0.13 -4.41
C GLY A 75 -14.07 -1.15 -3.38
N HIS A 76 -13.17 -0.75 -2.51
CA HIS A 76 -12.58 -1.64 -1.53
C HIS A 76 -12.48 -0.92 -0.17
N PRO A 77 -13.62 -0.64 0.45
CA PRO A 77 -13.62 0.08 1.72
C PRO A 77 -12.79 -0.65 2.75
N GLY A 78 -11.99 0.07 3.48
CA GLY A 78 -11.15 -0.54 4.50
C GLY A 78 -9.80 -1.03 4.01
N MET A 79 -9.52 -0.93 2.70
CA MET A 79 -8.21 -1.31 2.19
C MET A 79 -7.17 -0.34 2.70
N PRO A 80 -6.14 -0.80 3.44
CA PRO A 80 -5.13 0.11 3.93
C PRO A 80 -4.23 0.54 2.78
N VAL A 81 -3.87 1.82 2.77
CA VAL A 81 -2.98 2.38 1.76
C VAL A 81 -1.86 3.12 2.46
N ILE A 82 -0.63 2.84 2.07
CA ILE A 82 0.54 3.55 2.54
C ILE A 82 1.07 4.36 1.37
N ILE A 83 1.31 5.66 1.58
CA ILE A 83 1.93 6.50 0.57
C ILE A 83 3.43 6.53 0.84
N LEU A 84 4.23 6.25 -0.19
CA LEU A 84 5.67 6.23 -0.08
C LEU A 84 6.24 7.07 -1.21
N THR A 85 6.73 8.27 -0.92
CA THR A 85 7.10 9.21 -1.96
C THR A 85 8.34 10.02 -1.64
N ALA A 86 9.05 10.44 -2.68
CA ALA A 86 10.20 11.34 -2.53
C ALA A 86 9.73 12.79 -2.50
N HIS A 87 8.44 13.04 -2.75
CA HIS A 87 7.93 14.40 -2.92
C HIS A 87 6.96 14.82 -1.82
N GLY A 88 7.05 14.19 -0.66
CA GLY A 88 6.13 14.51 0.41
C GLY A 88 6.55 15.73 1.20
N SER A 89 5.58 16.45 1.69
CA SER A 89 5.79 17.56 2.61
C SER A 89 4.91 17.32 3.82
N ILE A 90 5.12 18.10 4.88
CA ILE A 90 4.28 17.97 6.05
C ILE A 90 2.81 18.25 5.73
N PRO A 91 2.48 19.31 4.97
CA PRO A 91 1.08 19.53 4.59
C PRO A 91 0.50 18.36 3.79
N ASP A 92 1.30 17.74 2.90
CA ASP A 92 0.82 16.61 2.14
C ASP A 92 0.52 15.43 3.08
N ALA A 93 1.38 15.19 4.05
CA ALA A 93 1.20 14.10 4.99
C ALA A 93 -0.06 14.32 5.84
N VAL A 94 -0.30 15.54 6.26
CA VAL A 94 -1.47 15.87 7.05
C VAL A 94 -2.73 15.64 6.22
N ALA A 95 -2.75 16.11 4.98
CA ALA A 95 -3.89 15.94 4.11
C ALA A 95 -4.18 14.45 3.85
N ALA A 96 -3.14 13.69 3.60
CA ALA A 96 -3.28 12.26 3.33
C ALA A 96 -3.88 11.52 4.53
N THR A 97 -3.36 11.83 5.72
CA THR A 97 -3.82 11.15 6.92
C THR A 97 -5.26 11.54 7.23
N GLN A 98 -5.61 12.79 6.98
CA GLN A 98 -6.99 13.22 7.21
C GLN A 98 -7.97 12.55 6.25
N GLN A 99 -7.51 12.16 5.06
CA GLN A 99 -8.36 11.45 4.13
C GLN A 99 -8.49 9.98 4.51
N GLY A 100 -7.62 9.46 5.36
CA GLY A 100 -7.70 8.09 5.80
C GLY A 100 -6.58 7.18 5.33
N VAL A 101 -5.55 7.73 4.70
CA VAL A 101 -4.37 6.96 4.32
C VAL A 101 -3.74 6.43 5.60
N PHE A 102 -3.37 5.15 5.61
CA PHE A 102 -2.86 4.53 6.82
C PHE A 102 -1.54 5.13 7.28
N SER A 103 -0.63 5.35 6.36
CA SER A 103 0.66 5.91 6.69
C SER A 103 1.24 6.67 5.50
N PHE A 104 2.07 7.66 5.77
CA PHE A 104 2.69 8.49 4.74
C PHE A 104 4.18 8.52 5.06
N LEU A 105 4.99 7.93 4.19
CA LEU A 105 6.43 7.82 4.40
C LEU A 105 7.19 8.49 3.27
N THR A 106 8.33 9.09 3.58
CA THR A 106 9.13 9.76 2.55
C THR A 106 10.35 8.91 2.20
N LYS A 107 10.75 8.97 0.93
CA LYS A 107 11.94 8.27 0.45
C LYS A 107 13.17 9.14 0.69
N PRO A 108 14.31 8.56 0.96
CA PRO A 108 14.52 7.14 1.13
C PRO A 108 13.92 6.67 2.44
N VAL A 109 13.18 5.57 2.40
CA VAL A 109 12.50 5.12 3.59
C VAL A 109 13.39 4.14 4.34
N ASP A 110 13.38 4.26 5.64
CA ASP A 110 14.05 3.28 6.47
C ASP A 110 13.27 1.98 6.34
N LYS A 111 13.94 0.88 6.04
CA LYS A 111 13.24 -0.38 5.81
C LYS A 111 12.48 -0.83 7.06
N ASP A 112 13.03 -0.59 8.24
CA ASP A 112 12.33 -0.99 9.46
C ASP A 112 11.05 -0.19 9.65
N ALA A 113 11.07 1.10 9.30
CA ALA A 113 9.86 1.93 9.37
C ALA A 113 8.82 1.43 8.39
N LEU A 114 9.23 1.04 7.18
CA LEU A 114 8.31 0.53 6.19
C LEU A 114 7.70 -0.80 6.65
N TYR A 115 8.52 -1.73 7.12
CA TYR A 115 8.02 -3.04 7.56
C TYR A 115 7.08 -2.89 8.74
N LYS A 116 7.38 -1.96 9.65
CA LYS A 116 6.51 -1.71 10.78
C LYS A 116 5.16 -1.17 10.31
N ALA A 117 5.16 -0.23 9.37
CA ALA A 117 3.92 0.32 8.84
C ALA A 117 3.08 -0.77 8.15
N ILE A 118 3.75 -1.66 7.40
CA ILE A 118 3.05 -2.75 6.74
C ILE A 118 2.42 -3.68 7.78
N ASP A 119 3.18 -4.07 8.80
CA ASP A 119 2.66 -4.97 9.83
C ASP A 119 1.46 -4.34 10.55
N GLU A 120 1.56 -3.08 10.89
CA GLU A 120 0.46 -2.40 11.58
C GLU A 120 -0.78 -2.29 10.70
N ALA A 121 -0.58 -2.02 9.41
CA ALA A 121 -1.70 -1.92 8.50
C ALA A 121 -2.37 -3.28 8.31
N LEU A 122 -1.61 -4.34 8.24
CA LEU A 122 -2.16 -5.67 8.07
C LEU A 122 -2.89 -6.12 9.33
N GLU A 123 -2.44 -5.72 10.49
CA GLU A 123 -3.13 -6.03 11.72
C GLU A 123 -4.49 -5.37 11.77
N GLN A 124 -4.58 -4.13 11.32
CA GLN A 124 -5.86 -3.47 11.32
C GLN A 124 -6.81 -4.10 10.34
N ARG A 125 -6.28 -4.61 9.23
CA ARG A 125 -7.13 -5.20 8.23
C ARG A 125 -7.67 -6.55 8.70
N SER A 126 -6.80 -7.25 9.41
CA SER A 126 -7.14 -8.55 9.75
C SER A 126 -8.21 -8.69 10.72
N PRO A 127 -8.54 -7.87 11.43
CA PRO A 127 -9.41 -8.02 12.43
C PRO A 127 -10.56 -8.48 12.21
N ALA A 128 -10.76 -8.27 11.40
CA ALA A 128 -11.89 -8.68 11.16
C ALA A 128 -11.92 -9.85 11.64
N THR A 129 -11.11 -10.33 11.64
CA THR A 129 -11.09 -11.50 11.87
C THR A 129 -11.45 -11.72 13.07
N ASP A 130 -11.26 -11.18 13.63
CA ASP A 130 -11.41 -11.61 14.73
C ASP A 130 -12.52 -11.49 15.24
N GLU A 131 -12.98 -10.86 14.98
CA GLU A 131 -13.95 -10.80 15.46
C GLU A 131 -14.72 -11.57 15.48
N ALA A 132 -14.52 -12.01 14.93
CA ALA A 132 -15.31 -12.82 14.68
C ALA A 132 -15.56 -13.47 15.80
N TRP A 133 -14.85 -13.74 16.49
CA TRP A 133 -15.03 -14.51 17.44
C TRP A 133 -15.81 -14.06 18.46
N ARG A 134 -16.41 -13.20 18.42
CA ARG A 134 -17.16 -12.82 19.42
C ARG A 134 -18.41 -12.89 19.26
#